data_39e318be4c4bc7557d6a7d71f644a419
#
_entry.id   39e318be4c4bc7557d6a7d71f644a419
#
_cell.length_a   1.000
_cell.length_b   1.000
_cell.length_c   1.000
_cell.angle_alpha   90.00
_cell.angle_beta   90.00
_cell.angle_gamma   90.00
#
_symmetry.space_group_name_H-M   'P 1'
#
loop_
_entity.id
_entity.type
_entity.pdbx_description
1 polymer ?
#
loop_
_entity_poly.entity_id
_entity_poly.type
_entity_poly.pdbx_seq_one_letter_code
_entity_poly.pdbx_strand_id
1 'polypeptide(L)'
;MPGTRKLGRTSDQRKAMLRAMVTFLLENGKIETTVTRAKEVAAMTEKMITLGKAGDLHSKRQVLSYVTKESVAKKLFDDIAPSYEGRNGGYTKIVKIGPRRGDAAEMAIIQLV
;
A
#
# COMPACT_ATOMS: atom_id res chain seq x y z
N MET A 1 1.74 -14.33 -21.53
CA MET A 1 1.69 -13.82 -21.26
C MET A 1 2.17 -13.10 -20.95
N PRO A 2 2.36 -12.92 -21.14
CA PRO A 2 2.94 -12.28 -20.82
C PRO A 2 2.93 -11.65 -19.85
N GLY A 3 3.10 -11.41 -19.50
CA GLY A 3 3.09 -10.92 -18.66
C GLY A 3 3.15 -10.95 -17.59
N THR A 4 3.48 -11.22 -17.53
CA THR A 4 3.99 -10.89 -16.52
C THR A 4 3.20 -11.08 -15.40
N ARG A 5 3.38 -10.84 -14.46
CA ARG A 5 2.89 -10.91 -13.17
C ARG A 5 1.47 -10.55 -13.04
N LYS A 6 0.60 -11.05 -13.86
CA LYS A 6 -0.79 -10.71 -13.78
C LYS A 6 -1.51 -11.36 -12.63
N LEU A 7 -0.91 -12.36 -12.03
CA LEU A 7 -1.52 -13.03 -10.89
C LEU A 7 -2.92 -13.54 -11.20
N GLY A 8 -3.14 -13.96 -12.46
CA GLY A 8 -4.43 -14.49 -12.89
C GLY A 8 -5.51 -13.44 -13.05
N ARG A 9 -5.14 -12.17 -13.07
CA ARG A 9 -6.11 -11.07 -13.17
C ARG A 9 -5.78 -10.16 -14.33
N THR A 10 -6.79 -9.46 -14.84
CA THR A 10 -6.58 -8.42 -15.86
C THR A 10 -5.83 -7.26 -15.23
N SER A 11 -5.26 -6.40 -16.07
CA SER A 11 -4.56 -5.22 -15.57
C SER A 11 -5.46 -4.33 -14.73
N ASP A 12 -6.73 -4.17 -15.16
CA ASP A 12 -7.66 -3.32 -14.41
C ASP A 12 -8.02 -3.92 -13.06
N GLN A 13 -8.24 -5.24 -13.01
CA GLN A 13 -8.54 -5.92 -11.77
C GLN A 13 -7.36 -5.87 -10.83
N ARG A 14 -6.14 -6.01 -11.38
CA ARG A 14 -4.93 -5.93 -10.58
C ARG A 14 -4.74 -4.56 -9.96
N LYS A 15 -4.97 -3.50 -10.74
CA LYS A 15 -4.87 -2.14 -10.22
C LYS A 15 -5.91 -1.88 -9.14
N ALA A 16 -7.15 -2.34 -9.36
CA ALA A 16 -8.20 -2.16 -8.38
C ALA A 16 -7.86 -2.86 -7.07
N MET A 17 -7.34 -4.09 -7.16
CA MET A 17 -6.94 -4.85 -5.99
C MET A 17 -5.81 -4.13 -5.23
N LEU A 18 -4.82 -3.63 -5.96
CA LEU A 18 -3.69 -2.95 -5.33
C LEU A 18 -4.15 -1.68 -4.61
N ARG A 19 -5.03 -0.90 -5.23
CA ARG A 19 -5.58 0.30 -4.61
C ARG A 19 -6.33 -0.03 -3.33
N ALA A 20 -7.12 -1.09 -3.36
CA ALA A 20 -7.87 -1.52 -2.18
C ALA A 20 -6.93 -1.95 -1.06
N MET A 21 -5.87 -2.66 -1.39
CA MET A 21 -4.90 -3.12 -0.40
C MET A 21 -4.12 -1.96 0.22
N VAL A 22 -3.72 -0.98 -0.58
CA VAL A 22 -3.04 0.21 -0.06
C VAL A 22 -3.97 0.98 0.87
N THR A 23 -5.23 1.15 0.46
CA THR A 23 -6.22 1.82 1.30
C THR A 23 -6.40 1.10 2.63
N PHE A 24 -6.48 -0.25 2.59
CA PHE A 24 -6.63 -1.06 3.79
C PHE A 24 -5.41 -0.90 4.70
N LEU A 25 -4.21 -0.91 4.14
CA LEU A 25 -2.99 -0.76 4.92
C LEU A 25 -2.95 0.60 5.61
N LEU A 26 -3.29 1.65 4.89
CA LEU A 26 -3.31 3.00 5.47
C LEU A 26 -4.37 3.10 6.56
N GLU A 27 -5.49 2.43 6.38
CA GLU A 27 -6.58 2.48 7.35
C GLU A 27 -6.26 1.70 8.62
N ASN A 28 -5.68 0.52 8.49
CA ASN A 28 -5.51 -0.40 9.60
C ASN A 28 -4.08 -0.53 10.13
N GLY A 29 -3.11 -0.03 9.39
CA GLY A 29 -1.72 -0.06 9.81
C GLY A 29 -0.97 -1.33 9.45
N LYS A 30 -1.66 -2.40 9.09
CA LYS A 30 -1.00 -3.62 8.63
C LYS A 30 -1.96 -4.47 7.82
N ILE A 31 -1.40 -5.32 6.98
CA ILE A 31 -2.18 -6.25 6.16
C ILE A 31 -1.34 -7.50 5.91
N GLU A 32 -2.00 -8.65 5.89
CA GLU A 32 -1.35 -9.91 5.58
C GLU A 32 -1.65 -10.28 4.13
N THR A 33 -0.60 -10.63 3.37
CA THR A 33 -0.76 -10.98 1.97
C THR A 33 0.46 -11.79 1.52
N THR A 34 0.53 -12.13 0.24
CA THR A 34 1.71 -12.83 -0.28
C THR A 34 2.90 -11.87 -0.32
N VAL A 35 4.10 -12.43 -0.28
CA VAL A 35 5.33 -11.63 -0.32
C VAL A 35 5.37 -10.76 -1.58
N THR A 36 4.99 -11.32 -2.73
CA THR A 36 5.00 -10.57 -3.98
C THR A 36 4.09 -9.36 -3.93
N ARG A 37 2.87 -9.55 -3.43
CA ARG A 37 1.93 -8.44 -3.30
C ARG A 37 2.35 -7.45 -2.25
N ALA A 38 2.94 -7.94 -1.16
CA ALA A 38 3.43 -7.06 -0.11
C ALA A 38 4.45 -6.06 -0.64
N LYS A 39 5.35 -6.52 -1.53
CA LYS A 39 6.34 -5.63 -2.12
C LYS A 39 5.70 -4.54 -2.98
N GLU A 40 4.68 -4.90 -3.76
CA GLU A 40 3.98 -3.91 -4.58
C GLU A 40 3.19 -2.93 -3.72
N VAL A 41 2.52 -3.43 -2.69
CA VAL A 41 1.76 -2.59 -1.77
C VAL A 41 2.69 -1.64 -1.03
N ALA A 42 3.85 -2.13 -0.58
CA ALA A 42 4.82 -1.30 0.13
C ALA A 42 5.27 -0.12 -0.73
N ALA A 43 5.65 -0.39 -1.98
CA ALA A 43 6.13 0.66 -2.87
C ALA A 43 5.07 1.74 -3.08
N MET A 44 3.83 1.34 -3.32
CA MET A 44 2.76 2.30 -3.58
C MET A 44 2.35 3.04 -2.31
N THR A 45 2.34 2.35 -1.17
CA THR A 45 1.99 2.99 0.11
C THR A 45 3.03 4.06 0.46
N GLU A 46 4.31 3.77 0.24
CA GLU A 46 5.35 4.75 0.50
C GLU A 46 5.21 5.96 -0.41
N LYS A 47 4.82 5.73 -1.66
CA LYS A 47 4.56 6.84 -2.58
C LYS A 47 3.40 7.70 -2.08
N MET A 48 2.33 7.08 -1.58
CA MET A 48 1.19 7.83 -1.04
C MET A 48 1.60 8.65 0.18
N ILE A 49 2.41 8.09 1.07
CA ILE A 49 2.88 8.81 2.25
C ILE A 49 3.75 10.00 1.84
N THR A 50 4.61 9.82 0.86
CA THR A 50 5.44 10.91 0.35
C THR A 50 4.58 12.04 -0.21
N LEU A 51 3.53 11.70 -0.95
CA LEU A 51 2.60 12.70 -1.46
C LEU A 51 1.86 13.39 -0.31
N GLY A 52 1.49 12.64 0.72
CA GLY A 52 0.85 13.21 1.89
C GLY A 52 1.74 14.20 2.62
N LYS A 53 3.04 13.91 2.69
CA LYS A 53 4.01 14.79 3.32
C LYS A 53 4.18 16.08 2.52
N ALA A 54 4.16 16.00 1.19
CA ALA A 54 4.27 17.18 0.34
C ALA A 54 3.09 18.13 0.58
N GLY A 55 1.90 17.58 0.69
CA GLY A 55 0.72 18.32 1.15
C GLY A 55 0.19 19.41 0.24
N ASP A 56 0.75 19.60 -0.95
CA ASP A 56 0.24 20.61 -1.87
C ASP A 56 -1.02 20.10 -2.58
N LEU A 57 -1.71 20.99 -3.26
CA LEU A 57 -2.99 20.65 -3.90
C LEU A 57 -2.83 19.54 -4.92
N HIS A 58 -1.76 19.57 -5.71
CA HIS A 58 -1.53 18.55 -6.72
C HIS A 58 -1.35 17.16 -6.07
N SER A 59 -0.55 17.10 -5.00
CA SER A 59 -0.33 15.85 -4.28
C SER A 59 -1.62 15.33 -3.65
N LYS A 60 -2.43 16.23 -3.09
CA LYS A 60 -3.71 15.83 -2.51
C LYS A 60 -4.64 15.23 -3.56
N ARG A 61 -4.66 15.83 -4.75
CA ARG A 61 -5.48 15.30 -5.84
C ARG A 61 -5.02 13.91 -6.26
N GLN A 62 -3.71 13.69 -6.31
CA GLN A 62 -3.17 12.38 -6.66
C GLN A 62 -3.57 11.32 -5.62
N VAL A 63 -3.47 11.65 -4.34
CA VAL A 63 -3.87 10.72 -3.29
C VAL A 63 -5.36 10.41 -3.39
N LEU A 64 -6.19 11.44 -3.54
CA LEU A 64 -7.63 11.26 -3.62
C LEU A 64 -8.04 10.44 -4.85
N SER A 65 -7.28 10.50 -5.94
CA SER A 65 -7.57 9.72 -7.12
C SER A 65 -7.18 8.26 -6.96
N TYR A 66 -6.30 7.94 -6.03
CA TYR A 66 -5.81 6.58 -5.84
C TYR A 66 -6.46 5.85 -4.67
N VAL A 67 -6.51 6.51 -3.51
CA VAL A 67 -7.08 5.91 -2.30
C VAL A 67 -8.60 5.80 -2.45
N THR A 68 -9.14 4.61 -2.20
CA THR A 68 -10.55 4.34 -2.49
C THR A 68 -11.53 4.89 -1.45
N LYS A 69 -11.05 5.29 -0.28
CA LYS A 69 -11.89 5.85 0.77
C LYS A 69 -11.43 7.25 1.13
N GLU A 70 -12.34 8.20 1.07
CA GLU A 70 -12.04 9.58 1.39
C GLU A 70 -11.58 9.75 2.83
N SER A 71 -12.18 8.99 3.74
CA SER A 71 -11.79 9.05 5.16
C SER A 71 -10.35 8.60 5.38
N VAL A 72 -9.89 7.64 4.58
CA VAL A 72 -8.51 7.17 4.68
C VAL A 72 -7.55 8.21 4.11
N ALA A 73 -7.93 8.88 3.02
CA ALA A 73 -7.12 9.96 2.47
C ALA A 73 -6.97 11.08 3.50
N LYS A 74 -8.06 11.42 4.20
CA LYS A 74 -8.00 12.43 5.24
C LYS A 74 -7.10 12.00 6.38
N LYS A 75 -7.18 10.73 6.79
CA LYS A 75 -6.31 10.19 7.82
C LYS A 75 -4.85 10.28 7.40
N LEU A 76 -4.57 10.02 6.12
CA LEU A 76 -3.21 10.11 5.61
C LEU A 76 -2.65 11.52 5.80
N PHE A 77 -3.40 12.55 5.42
CA PHE A 77 -2.91 13.92 5.53
C PHE A 77 -2.87 14.43 6.97
N ASP A 78 -3.82 14.02 7.79
CA ASP A 78 -3.95 14.57 9.14
C ASP A 78 -3.09 13.84 10.17
N ASP A 79 -2.95 12.52 10.02
CA ASP A 79 -2.30 11.70 11.05
C ASP A 79 -1.06 10.97 10.56
N ILE A 80 -1.15 10.28 9.43
CA ILE A 80 -0.07 9.40 8.99
C ILE A 80 1.14 10.19 8.50
N ALA A 81 0.93 11.09 7.54
CA ALA A 81 2.03 11.86 6.97
C ALA A 81 2.75 12.70 8.02
N PRO A 82 2.04 13.41 8.92
CA PRO A 82 2.74 14.17 9.97
C PRO A 82 3.60 13.30 10.87
N SER A 83 3.20 12.05 11.13
CA SER A 83 3.97 11.17 12.01
C SER A 83 5.30 10.75 11.38
N TYR A 84 5.45 10.91 10.07
CA TYR A 84 6.69 10.58 9.37
C TYR A 84 7.49 11.81 8.95
N GLU A 85 7.13 12.95 9.45
CA GLU A 85 7.89 14.16 9.19
C GLU A 85 9.31 13.98 9.71
N GLY A 86 10.31 14.31 8.90
CA GLY A 86 11.69 14.10 9.28
C GLY A 86 12.25 12.74 8.89
N ARG A 87 11.41 11.83 8.38
CA ARG A 87 11.88 10.54 7.91
C ARG A 87 11.79 10.52 6.38
N ASN A 88 12.87 10.14 5.72
CA ASN A 88 12.94 10.10 4.27
C ASN A 88 12.82 8.68 3.74
N GLY A 89 11.60 8.15 3.71
CA GLY A 89 11.35 6.79 3.24
C GLY A 89 11.39 5.78 4.38
N GLY A 90 11.24 4.51 4.02
CA GLY A 90 11.23 3.45 5.04
C GLY A 90 10.02 3.50 5.93
N TYR A 91 8.86 3.86 5.37
CA TYR A 91 7.64 3.97 6.15
C TYR A 91 6.93 2.65 6.37
N THR A 92 7.35 1.61 5.66
CA THR A 92 6.72 0.30 5.76
C THR A 92 7.76 -0.76 6.08
N LYS A 93 7.28 -1.90 6.60
CA LYS A 93 8.11 -3.02 6.96
C LYS A 93 7.40 -4.29 6.53
N ILE A 94 8.12 -5.21 5.90
CA ILE A 94 7.58 -6.49 5.47
C ILE A 94 8.20 -7.58 6.33
N VAL A 95 7.35 -8.39 6.98
CA VAL A 95 7.80 -9.51 7.81
C VAL A 95 7.27 -10.79 7.18
N LYS A 96 8.17 -11.66 6.76
CA LYS A 96 7.78 -12.95 6.19
C LYS A 96 7.30 -13.87 7.29
N ILE A 97 6.17 -14.55 7.05
CA ILE A 97 5.57 -15.42 8.06
C ILE A 97 5.47 -16.88 7.62
N GLY A 98 6.07 -17.21 6.48
CA GLY A 98 6.13 -18.59 6.02
C GLY A 98 5.05 -18.93 5.00
N PRO A 99 5.02 -20.19 4.56
CA PRO A 99 4.09 -20.61 3.51
C PRO A 99 2.65 -20.68 4.02
N ARG A 100 1.73 -20.35 3.12
CA ARG A 100 0.31 -20.45 3.42
C ARG A 100 -0.12 -21.91 3.34
N ARG A 101 -1.01 -22.28 4.23
CA ARG A 101 -1.58 -23.60 4.23
C ARG A 101 -2.36 -23.83 2.93
N GLY A 102 -2.16 -24.99 2.33
CA GLY A 102 -2.89 -25.37 1.13
C GLY A 102 -2.08 -25.23 -0.13
N ASP A 103 -1.62 -24.03 -0.47
CA ASP A 103 -0.88 -23.83 -1.74
C ASP A 103 0.57 -23.45 -1.52
N ALA A 104 1.02 -23.38 -0.27
CA ALA A 104 2.40 -23.07 0.08
C ALA A 104 2.89 -21.70 -0.42
N ALA A 105 1.99 -20.80 -0.77
CA ALA A 105 2.38 -19.45 -1.17
C ALA A 105 3.08 -18.75 0.00
N GLU A 106 4.19 -18.07 -0.28
CA GLU A 106 4.93 -17.34 0.75
C GLU A 106 4.13 -16.14 1.21
N MET A 107 3.84 -16.09 2.50
CA MET A 107 3.03 -15.02 3.09
C MET A 107 3.89 -14.02 3.85
N ALA A 108 3.38 -12.83 3.97
CA ALA A 108 4.06 -11.77 4.72
C ALA A 108 3.03 -10.81 5.31
N ILE A 109 3.44 -10.13 6.35
CA ILE A 109 2.68 -9.01 6.91
C ILE A 109 3.43 -7.75 6.53
N ILE A 110 2.73 -6.80 5.92
CA ILE A 110 3.28 -5.49 5.65
C ILE A 110 2.63 -4.52 6.63
N GLN A 111 3.42 -3.69 7.26
CA GLN A 111 2.90 -2.77 8.27
C GLN A 111 3.62 -1.42 8.20
N LEU A 112 2.92 -0.40 8.67
CA LEU A 112 3.50 0.93 8.83
C LEU A 112 4.38 0.92 10.08
N VAL A 113 5.52 1.55 9.99
CA VAL A 113 6.45 1.61 11.14
C VAL A 113 6.49 2.98 11.78
#